data_87790aa82c6c9ba38c8998763786019d
#
_entry.id   87790aa82c6c9ba38c8998763786019d
#
_cell.length_a   1.000
_cell.length_b   1.000
_cell.length_c   1.000
_cell.angle_alpha   90.00
_cell.angle_beta   90.00
_cell.angle_gamma   90.00
#
_symmetry.space_group_name_H-M   'P 1'
#
loop_
_entity.id
_entity.type
_entity.pdbx_description
1 polymer ?
#
loop_
_entity_poly.entity_id
_entity_poly.type
_entity_poly.pdbx_seq_one_letter_code
_entity_poly.pdbx_strand_id
1 'polypeptide(L)'
;HYVPLTVLLAGACAATGVGTWYKATHPAPQVPAPAAQASSFARTTPQSLPEVCAPTPRADVGPWTPGVAGTAGYLPTDAAQASFEQSMTGVTTYVQGRDGYLFLSDVFNANFSQALGRVRPTPEQVSAWDRYMSGIETAASEQGATALFMPAPATWDVYSDKLPQWTDPLTGTTSLDLMRSALPTHAWVDVREGLREAREGSEAPLYSAVNPHWSPYAAHVAWNQTLSCLAAVNPQLEGLPSLTPSGVSSVDAPNEYEALGAPAQSGPWAVPTYEQDPGSVHLLQLETRDDLADTAARLAEVTDAPEVSLASPVDFQNKPALTYNPNGRGTALIVRDSQGNNLGPEVAATFEYTIQVGHGLDTEQPTDVAALIEAYKPSVVIVEFTQRYLVLTPAAGK
;
A
#
# COMPACT_ATOMS: atom_id res chain seq x y z
N HIS A 1 -35.45 19.76 -2.99
CA HIS A 1 -34.28 19.23 -3.74
C HIS A 1 -33.14 18.65 -2.86
N TYR A 2 -33.41 18.43 -1.54
CA TYR A 2 -32.39 17.86 -0.60
C TYR A 2 -32.62 16.37 -0.25
N VAL A 3 -33.67 15.74 -0.77
CA VAL A 3 -34.08 14.37 -0.45
C VAL A 3 -33.06 13.29 -0.95
N PRO A 4 -32.36 13.42 -2.11
CA PRO A 4 -31.48 12.36 -2.58
C PRO A 4 -30.18 12.18 -1.75
N LEU A 5 -29.62 13.26 -1.22
CA LEU A 5 -28.37 13.22 -0.46
C LEU A 5 -28.56 12.59 0.93
N THR A 6 -29.72 12.89 1.57
CA THR A 6 -30.06 12.31 2.88
C THR A 6 -30.32 10.80 2.79
N VAL A 7 -30.87 10.32 1.68
CA VAL A 7 -31.11 8.88 1.45
C VAL A 7 -29.80 8.13 1.18
N LEU A 8 -28.85 8.74 0.46
CA LEU A 8 -27.51 8.16 0.22
C LEU A 8 -26.66 8.10 1.51
N LEU A 9 -26.68 9.16 2.33
CA LEU A 9 -26.00 9.18 3.62
C LEU A 9 -26.62 8.19 4.62
N ALA A 10 -27.93 8.08 4.67
CA ALA A 10 -28.61 7.10 5.50
C ALA A 10 -28.36 5.65 5.04
N GLY A 11 -28.21 5.43 3.73
CA GLY A 11 -27.85 4.14 3.16
C GLY A 11 -26.41 3.72 3.49
N ALA A 12 -25.47 4.65 3.40
CA ALA A 12 -24.07 4.40 3.75
C ALA A 12 -23.88 4.12 5.25
N CYS A 13 -24.56 4.89 6.12
CA CYS A 13 -24.53 4.65 7.57
C CYS A 13 -25.22 3.34 7.97
N ALA A 14 -26.29 2.93 7.26
CA ALA A 14 -26.95 1.66 7.51
C ALA A 14 -26.09 0.47 7.06
N ALA A 15 -25.40 0.57 5.93
CA ALA A 15 -24.53 -0.49 5.42
C ALA A 15 -23.30 -0.72 6.33
N THR A 16 -22.69 0.36 6.83
CA THR A 16 -21.59 0.26 7.79
C THR A 16 -22.04 -0.25 9.16
N GLY A 17 -23.20 0.20 9.64
CA GLY A 17 -23.78 -0.28 10.90
C GLY A 17 -24.17 -1.76 10.86
N VAL A 18 -24.73 -2.24 9.76
CA VAL A 18 -25.08 -3.66 9.57
C VAL A 18 -23.82 -4.53 9.43
N GLY A 19 -22.78 -4.05 8.73
CA GLY A 19 -21.52 -4.80 8.59
C GLY A 19 -20.79 -4.97 9.91
N THR A 20 -20.73 -3.93 10.74
CA THR A 20 -20.12 -4.00 12.08
C THR A 20 -20.93 -4.83 13.06
N TRP A 21 -22.26 -4.72 13.02
CA TRP A 21 -23.14 -5.56 13.84
C TRP A 21 -23.06 -7.03 13.43
N TYR A 22 -23.05 -7.32 12.11
CA TYR A 22 -22.90 -8.68 11.59
C TYR A 22 -21.57 -9.31 12.02
N LYS A 23 -20.42 -8.60 11.92
CA LYS A 23 -19.13 -9.07 12.41
C LYS A 23 -19.11 -9.31 13.91
N ALA A 24 -19.78 -8.48 14.71
CA ALA A 24 -19.84 -8.63 16.15
C ALA A 24 -20.73 -9.81 16.63
N THR A 25 -21.76 -10.15 15.84
CA THR A 25 -22.73 -11.20 16.19
C THR A 25 -22.46 -12.56 15.52
N HIS A 26 -21.61 -12.58 14.48
CA HIS A 26 -21.23 -13.78 13.74
C HIS A 26 -19.71 -13.91 13.70
N PRO A 27 -19.07 -14.36 14.81
CA PRO A 27 -17.66 -14.68 14.77
C PRO A 27 -17.41 -15.74 13.71
N ALA A 28 -16.36 -15.57 12.91
CA ALA A 28 -16.03 -16.48 11.85
C ALA A 28 -15.93 -17.91 12.40
N PRO A 29 -16.48 -18.92 11.73
CA PRO A 29 -16.38 -20.31 12.16
C PRO A 29 -14.90 -20.68 12.26
N GLN A 30 -14.48 -21.17 13.44
CA GLN A 30 -13.14 -21.72 13.60
C GLN A 30 -13.05 -23.01 12.78
N VAL A 31 -12.42 -22.91 11.61
CA VAL A 31 -12.05 -24.09 10.83
C VAL A 31 -10.86 -24.73 11.53
N PRO A 32 -10.92 -26.02 11.91
CA PRO A 32 -9.76 -26.72 12.47
C PRO A 32 -8.62 -26.65 11.46
N ALA A 33 -7.43 -26.23 11.92
CA ALA A 33 -6.25 -26.17 11.08
C ALA A 33 -5.98 -27.57 10.50
N PRO A 34 -5.82 -27.71 9.17
CA PRO A 34 -5.35 -28.97 8.60
C PRO A 34 -3.95 -29.24 9.15
N ALA A 35 -3.72 -30.49 9.56
CA ALA A 35 -2.41 -30.94 10.03
C ALA A 35 -1.33 -30.54 9.00
N ALA A 36 -0.33 -29.81 9.47
CA ALA A 36 0.76 -29.31 8.65
C ALA A 36 1.47 -30.48 7.96
N GLN A 37 1.18 -30.73 6.69
CA GLN A 37 2.09 -31.45 5.83
C GLN A 37 3.19 -30.44 5.44
N ALA A 38 4.35 -30.61 6.04
CA ALA A 38 5.56 -29.91 5.63
C ALA A 38 5.90 -30.35 4.22
N SER A 39 5.44 -29.58 3.23
CA SER A 39 5.95 -29.69 1.87
C SER A 39 7.34 -29.04 1.87
N SER A 40 8.37 -29.89 1.80
CA SER A 40 9.75 -29.49 1.57
C SER A 40 9.87 -28.98 0.13
N PHE A 41 9.52 -27.74 -0.11
CA PHE A 41 9.96 -27.06 -1.32
C PHE A 41 11.47 -26.76 -1.17
N ALA A 42 12.29 -27.36 -2.02
CA ALA A 42 13.70 -27.02 -2.12
C ALA A 42 13.81 -25.55 -2.56
N ARG A 43 13.92 -24.65 -1.59
CA ARG A 43 14.25 -23.24 -1.87
C ARG A 43 15.68 -23.22 -2.40
N THR A 44 15.86 -22.71 -3.60
CA THR A 44 17.18 -22.22 -4.04
C THR A 44 17.65 -21.22 -2.99
N THR A 45 18.93 -21.29 -2.64
CA THR A 45 19.57 -20.43 -1.62
C THR A 45 19.10 -18.99 -1.78
N PRO A 46 18.58 -18.33 -0.72
CA PRO A 46 18.06 -16.99 -0.84
C PRO A 46 19.17 -16.07 -1.33
N GLN A 47 18.98 -15.50 -2.50
CA GLN A 47 19.82 -14.40 -2.95
C GLN A 47 19.43 -13.21 -2.09
N SER A 48 20.38 -12.61 -1.36
CA SER A 48 20.10 -11.40 -0.60
C SER A 48 19.55 -10.35 -1.57
N LEU A 49 18.42 -9.72 -1.22
CA LEU A 49 17.87 -8.62 -2.00
C LEU A 49 18.93 -7.53 -2.16
N PRO A 50 19.00 -6.88 -3.34
CA PRO A 50 19.83 -5.71 -3.52
C PRO A 50 19.45 -4.63 -2.49
N GLU A 51 20.45 -3.92 -1.95
CA GLU A 51 20.23 -2.87 -0.95
C GLU A 51 19.24 -1.79 -1.43
N VAL A 52 19.23 -1.48 -2.73
CA VAL A 52 18.28 -0.53 -3.33
C VAL A 52 16.81 -0.97 -3.19
N CYS A 53 16.54 -2.27 -3.10
CA CYS A 53 15.18 -2.79 -2.90
C CYS A 53 14.74 -2.64 -1.45
N ALA A 54 15.63 -2.89 -0.53
CA ALA A 54 15.32 -2.94 0.88
C ALA A 54 16.52 -2.47 1.71
N PRO A 55 16.76 -1.15 1.76
CA PRO A 55 17.83 -0.59 2.56
C PRO A 55 17.77 -1.11 4.00
N THR A 56 18.93 -1.31 4.60
CA THR A 56 19.00 -1.74 6.00
C THR A 56 18.31 -0.70 6.87
N PRO A 57 17.34 -1.09 7.70
CA PRO A 57 16.68 -0.15 8.60
C PRO A 57 17.72 0.54 9.49
N ARG A 58 17.57 1.86 9.73
CA ARG A 58 18.44 2.58 10.67
C ARG A 58 18.41 1.90 12.04
N ALA A 59 19.56 1.77 12.67
CA ALA A 59 19.72 1.11 13.97
C ALA A 59 19.13 1.91 15.16
N ASP A 60 18.66 3.13 14.92
CA ASP A 60 18.15 4.08 15.91
C ASP A 60 16.64 4.00 16.17
N VAL A 61 16.04 2.85 15.86
CA VAL A 61 14.62 2.61 16.12
C VAL A 61 14.38 2.53 17.63
N GLY A 62 14.25 3.67 18.26
CA GLY A 62 13.70 3.90 19.59
C GLY A 62 14.03 2.89 20.71
N PRO A 63 13.54 3.08 21.94
CA PRO A 63 13.86 2.27 23.12
C PRO A 63 13.30 0.83 23.07
N TRP A 64 12.86 0.39 21.94
CA TRP A 64 12.37 -0.94 21.67
C TRP A 64 13.54 -1.91 21.50
N THR A 65 13.81 -2.64 22.55
CA THR A 65 14.47 -3.93 22.37
C THR A 65 13.41 -4.87 21.82
N PRO A 66 13.54 -5.36 20.57
CA PRO A 66 12.61 -6.35 20.08
C PRO A 66 12.60 -7.50 21.08
N GLY A 67 11.48 -7.74 21.73
CA GLY A 67 11.28 -9.03 22.36
C GLY A 67 11.57 -10.06 21.30
N VAL A 68 12.26 -11.11 21.65
CA VAL A 68 12.65 -12.20 20.76
C VAL A 68 11.48 -12.51 19.82
N ALA A 69 11.75 -12.62 18.52
CA ALA A 69 10.75 -12.95 17.51
C ALA A 69 9.91 -14.15 18.01
N GLY A 70 8.59 -14.00 17.99
CA GLY A 70 7.67 -15.03 18.47
C GLY A 70 7.32 -14.97 19.97
N THR A 71 7.93 -14.11 20.76
CA THR A 71 7.45 -13.86 22.11
C THR A 71 6.29 -12.87 22.11
N ALA A 72 5.31 -13.15 22.96
CA ALA A 72 4.14 -12.32 23.17
C ALA A 72 4.49 -10.83 23.14
N GLY A 73 3.70 -10.09 22.42
CA GLY A 73 3.89 -8.73 22.01
C GLY A 73 4.58 -7.79 22.98
N TYR A 74 4.63 -6.58 22.57
CA TYR A 74 5.01 -5.44 23.37
C TYR A 74 4.39 -5.55 24.78
N LEU A 75 5.24 -5.53 25.77
CA LEU A 75 4.82 -5.35 27.15
C LEU A 75 5.22 -3.92 27.57
N PRO A 76 4.34 -2.92 27.33
CA PRO A 76 4.58 -1.59 27.85
C PRO A 76 4.70 -1.70 29.37
N THR A 77 5.45 -0.79 29.98
CA THR A 77 5.30 -0.59 31.42
C THR A 77 3.84 -0.23 31.72
N ASP A 78 3.33 -0.58 32.89
CA ASP A 78 1.95 -0.25 33.28
C ASP A 78 1.64 1.24 33.07
N ALA A 79 2.63 2.12 33.33
CA ALA A 79 2.50 3.56 33.09
C ALA A 79 2.34 3.92 31.61
N ALA A 80 3.08 3.28 30.72
CA ALA A 80 2.98 3.50 29.27
C ALA A 80 1.65 2.97 28.73
N GLN A 81 1.19 1.83 29.23
CA GLN A 81 -0.12 1.27 28.89
C GLN A 81 -1.24 2.20 29.34
N ALA A 82 -1.21 2.67 30.59
CA ALA A 82 -2.21 3.60 31.12
C ALA A 82 -2.23 4.93 30.35
N SER A 83 -1.06 5.46 30.00
CA SER A 83 -0.94 6.67 29.19
C SER A 83 -1.56 6.50 27.80
N PHE A 84 -1.32 5.37 27.14
CA PHE A 84 -1.92 5.06 25.86
C PHE A 84 -3.45 4.96 25.97
N GLU A 85 -3.97 4.18 26.91
CA GLU A 85 -5.41 3.98 27.10
C GLU A 85 -6.12 5.31 27.42
N GLN A 86 -5.53 6.13 28.28
CA GLN A 86 -6.06 7.45 28.59
C GLN A 86 -6.10 8.34 27.34
N SER A 87 -5.02 8.36 26.55
CA SER A 87 -4.90 9.22 25.37
C SER A 87 -5.80 8.77 24.23
N MET A 88 -6.09 7.47 24.14
CA MET A 88 -6.99 6.91 23.14
C MET A 88 -8.46 6.89 23.58
N THR A 89 -8.77 7.33 24.79
CA THR A 89 -10.15 7.42 25.28
C THR A 89 -10.96 8.41 24.43
N GLY A 90 -12.04 7.94 23.81
CA GLY A 90 -12.90 8.74 22.93
C GLY A 90 -12.38 8.93 21.50
N VAL A 91 -11.18 8.43 21.17
CA VAL A 91 -10.68 8.40 19.79
C VAL A 91 -11.52 7.40 19.00
N THR A 92 -12.05 7.86 17.85
CA THR A 92 -12.86 7.00 16.96
C THR A 92 -12.11 6.67 15.68
N THR A 93 -11.97 7.63 14.78
CA THR A 93 -11.48 7.40 13.41
C THR A 93 -10.09 7.95 13.14
N TYR A 94 -9.68 8.99 13.89
CA TYR A 94 -8.35 9.60 13.74
C TYR A 94 -7.78 10.04 15.08
N VAL A 95 -6.45 10.17 15.11
CA VAL A 95 -5.67 10.72 16.22
C VAL A 95 -5.06 12.01 15.75
N GLN A 96 -5.18 13.09 16.56
CA GLN A 96 -4.56 14.36 16.26
C GLN A 96 -3.09 14.35 16.71
N GLY A 97 -2.19 14.62 15.79
CA GLY A 97 -0.77 14.77 16.02
C GLY A 97 -0.34 16.22 16.18
N ARG A 98 0.97 16.45 16.02
CA ARG A 98 1.60 17.77 16.02
C ARG A 98 1.36 18.49 14.70
N ASP A 99 1.44 19.81 14.72
CA ASP A 99 1.38 20.69 13.54
C ASP A 99 0.15 20.45 12.64
N GLY A 100 -0.97 20.04 13.24
CA GLY A 100 -2.22 19.80 12.54
C GLY A 100 -2.30 18.45 11.81
N TYR A 101 -1.28 17.60 11.89
CA TYR A 101 -1.33 16.27 11.29
C TYR A 101 -2.38 15.39 11.93
N LEU A 102 -3.11 14.65 11.11
CA LEU A 102 -4.06 13.63 11.51
C LEU A 102 -3.55 12.26 11.10
N PHE A 103 -3.82 11.27 11.94
CA PHE A 103 -3.42 9.88 11.71
C PHE A 103 -4.63 8.97 11.84
N LEU A 104 -4.77 8.00 10.96
CA LEU A 104 -5.81 6.98 11.10
C LEU A 104 -5.67 6.25 12.43
N SER A 105 -6.78 6.07 13.14
CA SER A 105 -6.82 5.36 14.42
C SER A 105 -6.78 3.84 14.26
N ASP A 106 -6.93 3.13 15.37
CA ASP A 106 -6.86 1.66 15.41
C ASP A 106 -8.07 0.96 14.78
N VAL A 107 -9.15 1.66 14.47
CA VAL A 107 -10.28 1.08 13.72
C VAL A 107 -9.87 0.69 12.29
N PHE A 108 -8.77 1.24 11.77
CA PHE A 108 -8.20 0.92 10.48
C PHE A 108 -7.01 -0.05 10.63
N ASN A 109 -7.29 -1.32 10.94
CA ASN A 109 -6.30 -2.38 11.10
C ASN A 109 -5.22 -2.04 12.15
N ALA A 110 -5.63 -1.51 13.30
CA ALA A 110 -4.74 -1.10 14.38
C ALA A 110 -3.63 -0.12 13.93
N ASN A 111 -3.93 0.75 12.96
CA ASN A 111 -2.95 1.61 12.30
C ASN A 111 -2.12 2.44 13.27
N PHE A 112 -2.74 3.08 14.27
CA PHE A 112 -2.04 3.91 15.24
C PHE A 112 -1.21 3.08 16.23
N SER A 113 -1.71 1.94 16.67
CA SER A 113 -0.94 0.99 17.48
C SER A 113 0.27 0.42 16.73
N GLN A 114 0.19 0.25 15.41
CA GLN A 114 1.34 -0.14 14.59
C GLN A 114 2.42 0.95 14.56
N ALA A 115 2.03 2.24 14.51
CA ALA A 115 2.95 3.37 14.58
C ALA A 115 3.82 3.35 15.84
N LEU A 116 3.29 2.80 16.92
CA LEU A 116 3.95 2.72 18.22
C LEU A 116 4.62 1.37 18.47
N GLY A 117 4.60 0.46 17.51
CA GLY A 117 5.11 -0.90 17.66
C GLY A 117 4.30 -1.76 18.64
N ARG A 118 3.07 -1.37 18.98
CA ARG A 118 2.20 -2.07 19.95
C ARG A 118 1.56 -3.32 19.38
N VAL A 119 1.36 -3.36 18.08
CA VAL A 119 0.81 -4.50 17.36
C VAL A 119 1.92 -5.15 16.56
N ARG A 120 2.07 -6.45 16.75
CA ARG A 120 3.07 -7.26 16.06
C ARG A 120 2.40 -8.35 15.26
N PRO A 121 2.92 -8.67 14.08
CA PRO A 121 2.45 -9.84 13.34
C PRO A 121 2.58 -11.11 14.19
N THR A 122 1.52 -11.90 14.24
CA THR A 122 1.56 -13.20 14.91
C THR A 122 2.26 -14.23 14.01
N PRO A 123 2.72 -15.38 14.55
CA PRO A 123 3.29 -16.45 13.73
C PRO A 123 2.34 -16.94 12.62
N GLU A 124 1.04 -16.94 12.88
CA GLU A 124 0.01 -17.30 11.90
C GLU A 124 -0.07 -16.28 10.77
N GLN A 125 -0.01 -14.99 11.11
CA GLN A 125 0.02 -13.89 10.12
C GLN A 125 1.28 -13.95 9.28
N VAL A 126 2.45 -14.12 9.90
CA VAL A 126 3.73 -14.28 9.18
C VAL A 126 3.64 -15.46 8.21
N SER A 127 3.14 -16.61 8.66
CA SER A 127 2.99 -17.79 7.82
C SER A 127 1.96 -17.58 6.69
N ALA A 128 0.91 -16.80 6.92
CA ALA A 128 -0.08 -16.49 5.89
C ALA A 128 0.51 -15.56 4.81
N TRP A 129 1.27 -14.55 5.22
CA TRP A 129 1.98 -13.66 4.30
C TRP A 129 3.05 -14.42 3.49
N ASP A 130 3.82 -15.33 4.13
CA ASP A 130 4.79 -16.18 3.43
C ASP A 130 4.12 -17.02 2.32
N ARG A 131 2.98 -17.64 2.62
CA ARG A 131 2.22 -18.41 1.61
C ARG A 131 1.66 -17.52 0.49
N TYR A 132 1.10 -16.37 0.84
CA TYR A 132 0.54 -15.43 -0.12
C TYR A 132 1.62 -14.93 -1.08
N MET A 133 2.75 -14.46 -0.56
CA MET A 133 3.86 -13.95 -1.36
C MET A 133 4.51 -15.06 -2.20
N SER A 134 4.77 -16.23 -1.60
CA SER A 134 5.33 -17.39 -2.32
C SER A 134 4.42 -17.87 -3.45
N GLY A 135 3.10 -17.83 -3.27
CA GLY A 135 2.15 -18.19 -4.32
C GLY A 135 2.24 -17.26 -5.52
N ILE A 136 2.31 -15.95 -5.29
CA ILE A 136 2.46 -14.95 -6.34
C ILE A 136 3.83 -15.04 -7.03
N GLU A 137 4.92 -15.19 -6.27
CA GLU A 137 6.27 -15.35 -6.83
C GLU A 137 6.37 -16.61 -7.70
N THR A 138 5.72 -17.71 -7.28
CA THR A 138 5.68 -18.94 -8.06
C THR A 138 4.92 -18.73 -9.36
N ALA A 139 3.70 -18.19 -9.30
CA ALA A 139 2.89 -17.93 -10.50
C ALA A 139 3.60 -16.97 -11.47
N ALA A 140 4.24 -15.92 -10.95
CA ALA A 140 5.02 -14.98 -11.75
C ALA A 140 6.21 -15.68 -12.43
N SER A 141 6.99 -16.47 -11.68
CA SER A 141 8.14 -17.21 -12.20
C SER A 141 7.77 -18.21 -13.31
N GLU A 142 6.64 -18.89 -13.17
CA GLU A 142 6.12 -19.82 -14.19
C GLU A 142 5.81 -19.12 -15.53
N GLN A 143 5.51 -17.83 -15.50
CA GLN A 143 5.28 -16.99 -16.68
C GLN A 143 6.53 -16.17 -17.08
N GLY A 144 7.66 -16.34 -16.40
CA GLY A 144 8.89 -15.56 -16.64
C GLY A 144 8.79 -14.11 -16.17
N ALA A 145 7.86 -13.80 -15.28
CA ALA A 145 7.64 -12.48 -14.71
C ALA A 145 8.46 -12.25 -13.43
N THR A 146 8.74 -10.99 -13.12
CA THR A 146 9.33 -10.54 -11.84
C THR A 146 8.23 -10.06 -10.92
N ALA A 147 8.12 -10.64 -9.72
CA ALA A 147 7.17 -10.19 -8.69
C ALA A 147 7.89 -9.35 -7.62
N LEU A 148 7.29 -8.22 -7.20
CA LEU A 148 7.75 -7.38 -6.11
C LEU A 148 6.57 -7.06 -5.15
N PHE A 149 6.89 -6.90 -3.86
CA PHE A 149 5.94 -6.51 -2.81
C PHE A 149 6.33 -5.15 -2.25
N MET A 150 5.48 -4.16 -2.45
CA MET A 150 5.72 -2.77 -2.08
C MET A 150 4.76 -2.32 -0.98
N PRO A 151 5.13 -2.45 0.29
CA PRO A 151 4.35 -1.85 1.37
C PRO A 151 4.47 -0.32 1.30
N ALA A 152 3.37 0.35 0.94
CA ALA A 152 3.29 1.80 0.99
C ALA A 152 3.34 2.26 2.45
N PRO A 153 4.30 3.11 2.85
CA PRO A 153 4.40 3.58 4.22
C PRO A 153 3.18 4.38 4.64
N ALA A 154 2.73 4.19 5.87
CA ALA A 154 1.75 5.10 6.46
C ALA A 154 2.40 6.46 6.79
N THR A 155 1.58 7.52 6.87
CA THR A 155 2.04 8.88 7.18
C THR A 155 2.98 8.91 8.39
N TRP A 156 2.68 8.16 9.44
CA TRP A 156 3.48 8.13 10.67
C TRP A 156 4.87 7.50 10.52
N ASP A 157 5.11 6.70 9.47
CA ASP A 157 6.43 6.10 9.24
C ASP A 157 7.40 7.10 8.57
N VAL A 158 6.88 7.99 7.74
CA VAL A 158 7.65 9.05 7.10
C VAL A 158 7.67 10.34 7.93
N TYR A 159 6.61 10.61 8.68
CA TYR A 159 6.38 11.80 9.50
C TYR A 159 6.23 11.45 11.00
N SER A 160 7.10 10.60 11.52
CA SER A 160 7.06 10.17 12.93
C SER A 160 7.20 11.31 13.94
N ASP A 161 7.90 12.41 13.57
CA ASP A 161 8.01 13.63 14.36
C ASP A 161 6.68 14.40 14.49
N LYS A 162 5.68 14.06 13.67
CA LYS A 162 4.33 14.64 13.73
C LYS A 162 3.37 13.85 14.62
N LEU A 163 3.77 12.68 15.10
CA LEU A 163 2.98 11.94 16.10
C LEU A 163 2.73 12.80 17.35
N PRO A 164 1.65 12.54 18.11
CA PRO A 164 1.38 13.26 19.36
C PRO A 164 2.56 13.16 20.33
N GLN A 165 2.85 14.23 21.07
CA GLN A 165 3.99 14.28 21.99
C GLN A 165 3.98 13.17 23.04
N TRP A 166 2.82 12.73 23.47
CA TRP A 166 2.70 11.65 24.45
C TRP A 166 3.18 10.29 23.92
N THR A 167 3.36 10.14 22.61
CA THR A 167 3.85 8.91 21.98
C THR A 167 5.38 8.82 21.98
N ASP A 168 6.12 9.91 22.19
CA ASP A 168 7.59 9.91 22.09
C ASP A 168 8.28 8.77 22.87
N PRO A 169 7.86 8.43 24.09
CA PRO A 169 8.45 7.31 24.83
C PRO A 169 7.94 5.92 24.37
N LEU A 170 7.00 5.87 23.44
CA LEU A 170 6.28 4.66 23.05
C LEU A 170 6.61 4.15 21.65
N THR A 171 7.35 4.94 20.85
CA THR A 171 7.69 4.56 19.47
C THR A 171 8.70 3.42 19.44
N GLY A 172 8.55 2.51 18.49
CA GLY A 172 9.38 1.31 18.40
C GLY A 172 9.37 0.65 17.04
N THR A 173 9.83 -0.61 17.00
CA THR A 173 9.90 -1.42 15.79
C THR A 173 8.51 -1.64 15.20
N THR A 174 8.35 -1.32 13.93
CA THR A 174 7.06 -1.41 13.23
C THR A 174 6.72 -2.82 12.77
N SER A 175 5.46 -3.06 12.43
CA SER A 175 5.02 -4.34 11.84
C SER A 175 5.79 -4.64 10.54
N LEU A 176 6.13 -3.63 9.75
CA LEU A 176 6.90 -3.77 8.51
C LEU A 176 8.34 -4.26 8.80
N ASP A 177 9.01 -3.69 9.80
CA ASP A 177 10.36 -4.13 10.17
C ASP A 177 10.37 -5.60 10.62
N LEU A 178 9.35 -5.98 11.40
CA LEU A 178 9.19 -7.35 11.89
C LEU A 178 8.90 -8.32 10.74
N MET A 179 8.00 -7.98 9.83
CA MET A 179 7.65 -8.82 8.69
C MET A 179 8.83 -8.98 7.73
N ARG A 180 9.55 -7.90 7.40
CA ARG A 180 10.77 -7.99 6.59
C ARG A 180 11.84 -8.87 7.24
N SER A 181 12.02 -8.74 8.54
CA SER A 181 12.96 -9.59 9.29
C SER A 181 12.53 -11.05 9.31
N ALA A 182 11.24 -11.33 9.42
CA ALA A 182 10.69 -12.69 9.43
C ALA A 182 10.68 -13.34 8.03
N LEU A 183 10.52 -12.54 6.98
CA LEU A 183 10.36 -12.98 5.60
C LEU A 183 11.41 -12.33 4.66
N PRO A 184 12.72 -12.49 4.94
CA PRO A 184 13.79 -11.79 4.23
C PRO A 184 14.02 -12.30 2.80
N THR A 185 13.39 -13.41 2.42
CA THR A 185 13.58 -14.07 1.12
C THR A 185 12.64 -13.56 0.04
N HIS A 186 11.60 -12.82 0.40
CA HIS A 186 10.67 -12.24 -0.57
C HIS A 186 11.20 -10.92 -1.13
N ALA A 187 10.77 -10.60 -2.34
CA ALA A 187 11.22 -9.41 -3.07
C ALA A 187 10.50 -8.15 -2.59
N TRP A 188 10.87 -7.66 -1.40
CA TRP A 188 10.36 -6.40 -0.84
C TRP A 188 10.91 -5.19 -1.58
N VAL A 189 10.07 -4.16 -1.72
CA VAL A 189 10.50 -2.80 -2.07
C VAL A 189 10.14 -1.89 -0.89
N ASP A 190 11.13 -1.56 -0.07
CA ASP A 190 10.95 -0.67 1.07
C ASP A 190 11.35 0.76 0.71
N VAL A 191 10.36 1.58 0.43
CA VAL A 191 10.54 2.95 -0.05
C VAL A 191 10.67 3.98 1.07
N ARG A 192 10.64 3.55 2.34
CA ARG A 192 10.62 4.47 3.49
C ARG A 192 11.80 5.42 3.55
N GLU A 193 13.01 4.92 3.34
CA GLU A 193 14.21 5.75 3.42
C GLU A 193 14.25 6.78 2.30
N GLY A 194 13.99 6.38 1.06
CA GLY A 194 13.91 7.31 -0.08
C GLY A 194 12.85 8.40 0.13
N LEU A 195 11.71 8.05 0.74
CA LEU A 195 10.68 9.05 1.08
C LEU A 195 11.13 9.99 2.21
N ARG A 196 11.84 9.51 3.22
CA ARG A 196 12.39 10.37 4.30
C ARG A 196 13.44 11.34 3.75
N GLU A 197 14.33 10.86 2.88
CA GLU A 197 15.33 11.70 2.21
C GLU A 197 14.67 12.76 1.32
N ALA A 198 13.70 12.35 0.49
CA ALA A 198 12.95 13.27 -0.36
C ALA A 198 12.16 14.31 0.45
N ARG A 199 11.64 13.94 1.61
CA ARG A 199 10.98 14.86 2.54
C ARG A 199 11.89 15.99 2.98
N GLU A 200 13.15 15.70 3.30
CA GLU A 200 14.12 16.71 3.75
C GLU A 200 14.43 17.75 2.66
N GLY A 201 14.35 17.35 1.39
CA GLY A 201 14.62 18.22 0.24
C GLY A 201 13.39 18.85 -0.40
N SER A 202 12.18 18.52 0.02
CA SER A 202 10.95 18.99 -0.59
C SER A 202 10.37 20.21 0.14
N GLU A 203 10.04 21.27 -0.63
CA GLU A 203 9.33 22.46 -0.11
C GLU A 203 7.87 22.18 0.23
N ALA A 204 7.28 21.13 -0.35
CA ALA A 204 5.91 20.72 -0.10
C ALA A 204 5.87 19.32 0.57
N PRO A 205 4.91 19.06 1.48
CA PRO A 205 4.82 17.79 2.19
C PRO A 205 4.58 16.60 1.24
N LEU A 206 5.28 15.49 1.47
CA LEU A 206 5.03 14.22 0.79
C LEU A 206 3.75 13.53 1.28
N TYR A 207 3.32 13.85 2.49
CA TYR A 207 2.03 13.48 3.05
C TYR A 207 1.40 14.74 3.63
N SER A 208 0.15 15.00 3.26
CA SER A 208 -0.59 16.13 3.81
C SER A 208 -1.02 15.83 5.26
N ALA A 209 -1.13 16.89 6.06
CA ALA A 209 -1.69 16.80 7.39
C ALA A 209 -3.16 16.31 7.41
N VAL A 210 -3.87 16.45 6.27
CA VAL A 210 -5.33 16.19 6.14
C VAL A 210 -5.66 14.99 5.26
N ASN A 211 -4.63 14.24 4.81
CA ASN A 211 -4.83 13.09 3.92
C ASN A 211 -3.91 11.93 4.34
N PRO A 212 -4.43 10.70 4.52
CA PRO A 212 -3.62 9.55 4.89
C PRO A 212 -2.77 8.98 3.75
N HIS A 213 -2.99 9.46 2.51
CA HIS A 213 -2.25 9.00 1.34
C HIS A 213 -0.97 9.81 1.12
N TRP A 214 0.01 9.17 0.54
CA TRP A 214 1.16 9.89 -0.02
C TRP A 214 0.74 10.79 -1.19
N SER A 215 1.52 11.85 -1.42
CA SER A 215 1.29 12.78 -2.50
C SER A 215 1.68 12.17 -3.86
N PRO A 216 1.25 12.76 -4.98
CA PRO A 216 1.73 12.38 -6.32
C PRO A 216 3.26 12.43 -6.44
N TYR A 217 3.93 13.39 -5.81
CA TYR A 217 5.39 13.44 -5.84
C TYR A 217 6.03 12.35 -4.96
N ALA A 218 5.44 12.02 -3.83
CA ALA A 218 5.90 10.88 -3.03
C ALA A 218 5.75 9.55 -3.78
N ALA A 219 4.65 9.38 -4.53
CA ALA A 219 4.46 8.22 -5.40
C ALA A 219 5.53 8.15 -6.50
N HIS A 220 5.91 9.31 -7.11
CA HIS A 220 7.01 9.40 -8.05
C HIS A 220 8.34 8.92 -7.44
N VAL A 221 8.67 9.39 -6.23
CA VAL A 221 9.90 8.97 -5.52
C VAL A 221 9.88 7.46 -5.26
N ALA A 222 8.77 6.93 -4.76
CA ALA A 222 8.59 5.50 -4.50
C ALA A 222 8.71 4.68 -5.79
N TRP A 223 8.16 5.17 -6.90
CA TRP A 223 8.24 4.51 -8.20
C TRP A 223 9.66 4.44 -8.74
N ASN A 224 10.43 5.52 -8.69
CA ASN A 224 11.82 5.53 -9.14
C ASN A 224 12.69 4.53 -8.35
N GLN A 225 12.48 4.42 -7.03
CA GLN A 225 13.13 3.38 -6.23
C GLN A 225 12.69 1.97 -6.67
N THR A 226 11.40 1.79 -6.97
CA THR A 226 10.85 0.52 -7.47
C THR A 226 11.49 0.13 -8.80
N LEU A 227 11.63 1.06 -9.74
CA LEU A 227 12.33 0.83 -11.02
C LEU A 227 13.80 0.44 -10.81
N SER A 228 14.48 1.11 -9.90
CA SER A 228 15.87 0.78 -9.54
C SER A 228 15.96 -0.63 -8.94
N CYS A 229 15.00 -1.01 -8.11
CA CYS A 229 14.90 -2.37 -7.57
C CYS A 229 14.62 -3.39 -8.68
N LEU A 230 13.66 -3.12 -9.57
CA LEU A 230 13.34 -3.99 -10.71
C LEU A 230 14.58 -4.25 -11.57
N ALA A 231 15.34 -3.21 -11.92
CA ALA A 231 16.58 -3.34 -12.70
C ALA A 231 17.64 -4.17 -11.95
N ALA A 232 17.72 -4.04 -10.63
CA ALA A 232 18.69 -4.77 -9.82
C ALA A 232 18.35 -6.26 -9.67
N VAL A 233 17.05 -6.62 -9.56
CA VAL A 233 16.61 -8.02 -9.47
C VAL A 233 16.48 -8.68 -10.84
N ASN A 234 16.20 -7.92 -11.89
CA ASN A 234 16.11 -8.41 -13.26
C ASN A 234 16.69 -7.39 -14.25
N PRO A 235 17.97 -7.58 -14.66
CA PRO A 235 18.63 -6.66 -15.60
C PRO A 235 17.93 -6.47 -16.96
N GLN A 236 17.04 -7.38 -17.35
CA GLN A 236 16.24 -7.20 -18.57
C GLN A 236 15.23 -6.06 -18.47
N LEU A 237 14.93 -5.62 -17.24
CA LEU A 237 14.04 -4.49 -16.92
C LEU A 237 14.81 -3.18 -16.73
N GLU A 238 16.12 -3.14 -16.99
CA GLU A 238 16.89 -1.91 -16.97
C GLU A 238 16.43 -0.94 -18.07
N GLY A 239 16.44 0.37 -17.74
CA GLY A 239 16.06 1.42 -18.68
C GLY A 239 14.58 1.41 -19.06
N LEU A 240 13.69 0.96 -18.18
CA LEU A 240 12.26 1.18 -18.33
C LEU A 240 11.97 2.69 -18.33
N PRO A 241 11.02 3.18 -19.17
CA PRO A 241 10.62 4.58 -19.17
C PRO A 241 10.12 5.02 -17.80
N SER A 242 10.35 6.29 -17.46
CA SER A 242 9.78 6.92 -16.25
C SER A 242 9.47 8.38 -16.52
N LEU A 243 8.54 8.95 -15.76
CA LEU A 243 8.29 10.37 -15.76
C LEU A 243 9.52 11.11 -15.21
N THR A 244 9.76 12.29 -15.73
CA THR A 244 10.89 13.15 -15.31
C THR A 244 10.36 14.54 -14.96
N PRO A 245 9.91 14.76 -13.72
CA PRO A 245 9.49 16.07 -13.26
C PRO A 245 10.63 17.09 -13.35
N SER A 246 10.31 18.31 -13.75
CA SER A 246 11.23 19.47 -13.73
C SER A 246 11.26 20.16 -12.35
N GLY A 247 10.28 19.86 -11.50
CA GLY A 247 10.18 20.43 -10.16
C GLY A 247 8.98 19.87 -9.38
N VAL A 248 8.71 20.51 -8.26
CA VAL A 248 7.62 20.18 -7.34
C VAL A 248 6.82 21.44 -7.06
N SER A 249 5.50 21.33 -7.07
CA SER A 249 4.59 22.38 -6.61
C SER A 249 3.82 21.93 -5.38
N SER A 250 3.30 22.92 -4.66
CA SER A 250 2.42 22.69 -3.52
C SER A 250 0.98 22.97 -3.94
N VAL A 251 0.09 21.99 -3.73
CA VAL A 251 -1.35 22.15 -3.95
C VAL A 251 -2.10 21.67 -2.69
N ASP A 252 -3.34 22.11 -2.53
CA ASP A 252 -4.19 21.59 -1.45
C ASP A 252 -4.55 20.11 -1.72
N ALA A 253 -4.26 19.27 -0.75
CA ALA A 253 -4.68 17.87 -0.77
C ALA A 253 -6.19 17.74 -0.56
N PRO A 254 -6.86 16.73 -1.14
CA PRO A 254 -8.20 16.34 -0.72
C PRO A 254 -8.23 16.04 0.78
N ASN A 255 -9.17 16.66 1.52
CA ASN A 255 -9.31 16.39 2.95
C ASN A 255 -10.13 15.12 3.19
N GLU A 256 -9.47 13.98 3.28
CA GLU A 256 -10.14 12.70 3.51
C GLU A 256 -10.54 12.48 4.97
N TYR A 257 -9.89 13.15 5.92
CA TYR A 257 -10.26 13.08 7.33
C TYR A 257 -11.58 13.79 7.63
N GLU A 258 -12.03 14.73 6.79
CA GLU A 258 -13.35 15.35 6.93
C GLU A 258 -14.48 14.31 6.83
N ALA A 259 -14.36 13.36 5.92
CA ALA A 259 -15.30 12.25 5.80
C ALA A 259 -15.26 11.31 7.03
N LEU A 260 -14.19 11.36 7.81
CA LEU A 260 -14.02 10.62 9.07
C LEU A 260 -14.42 11.44 10.30
N GLY A 261 -15.00 12.63 10.12
CA GLY A 261 -15.49 13.49 11.18
C GLY A 261 -14.50 14.52 11.70
N ALA A 262 -13.34 14.70 11.05
CA ALA A 262 -12.45 15.80 11.37
C ALA A 262 -13.01 17.15 10.93
N PRO A 263 -12.59 18.25 11.56
CA PRO A 263 -12.93 19.59 11.09
C PRO A 263 -12.45 19.81 9.66
N ALA A 264 -13.23 20.58 8.88
CA ALA A 264 -12.81 21.03 7.56
C ALA A 264 -11.54 21.89 7.70
N GLN A 265 -10.49 21.47 7.03
CA GLN A 265 -9.21 22.18 6.94
C GLN A 265 -8.54 21.86 5.61
N SER A 266 -7.68 22.76 5.14
CA SER A 266 -6.81 22.50 4.01
C SER A 266 -5.42 22.10 4.50
N GLY A 267 -4.71 21.34 3.68
CA GLY A 267 -3.33 20.99 3.94
C GLY A 267 -2.59 20.75 2.63
N PRO A 268 -1.39 21.30 2.48
CA PRO A 268 -0.64 21.13 1.23
C PRO A 268 -0.12 19.70 1.07
N TRP A 269 0.13 19.33 -0.19
CA TRP A 269 0.97 18.20 -0.54
C TRP A 269 1.77 18.47 -1.83
N ALA A 270 2.80 17.68 -2.04
CA ALA A 270 3.72 17.81 -3.15
C ALA A 270 3.15 17.17 -4.43
N VAL A 271 3.19 17.93 -5.53
CA VAL A 271 2.80 17.44 -6.87
C VAL A 271 3.94 17.69 -7.83
N PRO A 272 4.33 16.71 -8.66
CA PRO A 272 5.35 16.89 -9.68
C PRO A 272 4.90 17.94 -10.72
N THR A 273 5.84 18.74 -11.19
CA THR A 273 5.63 19.70 -12.29
C THR A 273 6.49 19.33 -13.48
N TYR A 274 6.03 19.65 -14.68
CA TYR A 274 6.69 19.30 -15.92
C TYR A 274 6.84 20.56 -16.79
N GLU A 275 8.06 20.83 -17.30
CA GLU A 275 8.27 21.91 -18.28
C GLU A 275 7.65 21.59 -19.63
N GLN A 276 7.61 20.29 -19.97
CA GLN A 276 6.95 19.76 -21.16
C GLN A 276 5.86 18.80 -20.72
N ASP A 277 4.77 18.74 -21.50
CA ASP A 277 3.71 17.77 -21.26
C ASP A 277 4.31 16.36 -21.17
N PRO A 278 4.11 15.62 -20.06
CA PRO A 278 4.61 14.26 -19.92
C PRO A 278 3.91 13.26 -20.85
N GLY A 279 2.88 13.71 -21.59
CA GLY A 279 2.13 12.91 -22.53
C GLY A 279 0.81 12.38 -21.96
N SER A 280 0.18 11.54 -22.76
CA SER A 280 -1.08 10.86 -22.45
C SER A 280 -0.97 9.37 -22.73
N VAL A 281 -1.89 8.63 -22.15
CA VAL A 281 -2.07 7.19 -22.36
C VAL A 281 -3.54 6.89 -22.53
N HIS A 282 -3.87 5.80 -23.21
CA HIS A 282 -5.24 5.30 -23.24
C HIS A 282 -5.59 4.67 -21.91
N LEU A 283 -6.77 4.96 -21.36
CA LEU A 283 -7.25 4.43 -20.07
C LEU A 283 -8.65 3.84 -20.23
N LEU A 284 -8.75 2.53 -20.00
CA LEU A 284 -9.99 1.79 -19.88
C LEU A 284 -10.28 1.50 -18.41
N GLN A 285 -11.23 2.23 -17.82
CA GLN A 285 -11.74 1.93 -16.48
C GLN A 285 -12.83 0.88 -16.56
N LEU A 286 -12.78 -0.10 -15.66
CA LEU A 286 -13.76 -1.17 -15.55
C LEU A 286 -14.62 -0.98 -14.29
N GLU A 287 -15.85 -1.51 -14.31
CA GLU A 287 -16.75 -1.35 -13.16
C GLU A 287 -16.40 -2.31 -12.03
N THR A 288 -16.00 -3.54 -12.36
CA THR A 288 -15.71 -4.60 -11.41
C THR A 288 -14.44 -5.36 -11.78
N ARG A 289 -13.92 -6.14 -10.84
CA ARG A 289 -12.78 -7.06 -11.09
C ARG A 289 -13.13 -8.17 -12.08
N ASP A 290 -14.39 -8.61 -12.09
CA ASP A 290 -14.84 -9.69 -12.98
C ASP A 290 -14.77 -9.26 -14.46
N ASP A 291 -14.80 -7.96 -14.73
CA ASP A 291 -14.63 -7.41 -16.07
C ASP A 291 -13.21 -7.65 -16.64
N LEU A 292 -12.24 -8.01 -15.80
CA LEU A 292 -10.88 -8.39 -16.22
C LEU A 292 -10.83 -9.80 -16.84
N ALA A 293 -11.87 -10.62 -16.73
CA ALA A 293 -11.85 -12.03 -17.14
C ALA A 293 -11.65 -12.25 -18.64
N ASP A 294 -12.11 -11.31 -19.49
CA ASP A 294 -11.92 -11.39 -20.94
C ASP A 294 -10.66 -10.62 -21.38
N THR A 295 -9.50 -11.22 -21.11
CA THR A 295 -8.19 -10.61 -21.34
C THR A 295 -7.99 -10.12 -22.76
N ALA A 296 -8.33 -10.93 -23.77
CA ALA A 296 -8.11 -10.58 -25.17
C ALA A 296 -8.97 -9.38 -25.60
N ALA A 297 -10.24 -9.36 -25.19
CA ALA A 297 -11.13 -8.25 -25.47
C ALA A 297 -10.64 -6.97 -24.75
N ARG A 298 -10.24 -7.06 -23.50
CA ARG A 298 -9.75 -5.90 -22.71
C ARG A 298 -8.47 -5.31 -23.28
N LEU A 299 -7.50 -6.12 -23.68
CA LEU A 299 -6.26 -5.65 -24.30
C LEU A 299 -6.51 -5.00 -25.68
N ALA A 300 -7.51 -5.47 -26.43
CA ALA A 300 -7.91 -4.84 -27.69
C ALA A 300 -8.69 -3.52 -27.43
N GLU A 301 -9.60 -3.50 -26.46
CA GLU A 301 -10.44 -2.35 -26.15
C GLU A 301 -9.64 -1.17 -25.61
N VAL A 302 -8.61 -1.42 -24.78
CA VAL A 302 -7.82 -0.34 -24.17
C VAL A 302 -7.05 0.49 -25.21
N THR A 303 -6.69 -0.08 -26.36
CA THR A 303 -5.97 0.68 -27.40
C THR A 303 -6.82 1.74 -28.06
N ASP A 304 -8.14 1.63 -27.99
CA ASP A 304 -9.12 2.57 -28.52
C ASP A 304 -9.82 3.38 -27.42
N ALA A 305 -9.43 3.19 -26.14
CA ALA A 305 -9.99 3.88 -25.01
C ALA A 305 -9.63 5.39 -25.04
N PRO A 306 -10.38 6.26 -24.30
CA PRO A 306 -10.05 7.66 -24.18
C PRO A 306 -8.62 7.88 -23.67
N GLU A 307 -7.95 8.92 -24.19
CA GLU A 307 -6.66 9.36 -23.66
C GLU A 307 -6.85 10.18 -22.38
N VAL A 308 -5.94 9.95 -21.43
CA VAL A 308 -5.83 10.73 -20.18
C VAL A 308 -4.39 11.22 -20.02
N SER A 309 -4.23 12.39 -19.42
CA SER A 309 -2.93 12.99 -19.18
C SER A 309 -2.17 12.27 -18.08
N LEU A 310 -0.90 12.00 -18.27
CA LEU A 310 0.01 11.49 -17.24
C LEU A 310 0.30 12.52 -16.13
N ALA A 311 -0.01 13.80 -16.34
CA ALA A 311 0.08 14.82 -15.31
C ALA A 311 -1.10 14.83 -14.34
N SER A 312 -2.15 13.99 -14.57
CA SER A 312 -3.38 13.99 -13.76
C SER A 312 -3.58 12.68 -12.98
N PRO A 313 -3.15 12.59 -11.72
CA PRO A 313 -3.31 11.38 -10.93
C PRO A 313 -4.78 11.04 -10.64
N VAL A 314 -5.69 12.01 -10.67
CA VAL A 314 -7.12 11.79 -10.39
C VAL A 314 -7.82 10.88 -11.39
N ASP A 315 -7.31 10.79 -12.61
CA ASP A 315 -7.88 9.93 -13.65
C ASP A 315 -7.64 8.43 -13.41
N PHE A 316 -6.71 8.08 -12.51
CA PHE A 316 -6.29 6.71 -12.22
C PHE A 316 -6.89 6.12 -10.94
N GLN A 317 -7.99 6.70 -10.42
CA GLN A 317 -8.50 6.36 -9.08
C GLN A 317 -9.49 5.20 -9.06
N ASN A 318 -9.37 4.39 -8.00
CA ASN A 318 -10.37 3.53 -7.36
C ASN A 318 -11.11 2.43 -8.16
N LYS A 319 -10.86 2.28 -9.46
CA LYS A 319 -11.49 1.23 -10.26
C LYS A 319 -10.42 0.28 -10.82
N PRO A 320 -10.78 -0.97 -11.11
CA PRO A 320 -9.94 -1.80 -11.96
C PRO A 320 -9.77 -1.10 -13.31
N ALA A 321 -8.56 -1.10 -13.83
CA ALA A 321 -8.26 -0.35 -15.03
C ALA A 321 -7.16 -1.02 -15.86
N LEU A 322 -7.22 -0.79 -17.17
CA LEU A 322 -6.11 -1.05 -18.08
C LEU A 322 -5.62 0.27 -18.65
N THR A 323 -4.31 0.38 -18.86
CA THR A 323 -3.74 1.46 -19.66
C THR A 323 -2.94 0.89 -20.83
N TYR A 324 -2.92 1.64 -21.93
CA TYR A 324 -2.07 1.38 -23.07
C TYR A 324 -1.22 2.61 -23.38
N ASN A 325 0.09 2.41 -23.40
CA ASN A 325 1.09 3.40 -23.72
C ASN A 325 2.00 2.88 -24.84
N PRO A 326 1.88 3.40 -26.08
CA PRO A 326 2.73 2.93 -27.18
C PRO A 326 4.23 3.21 -26.99
N ASN A 327 4.60 4.07 -26.03
CA ASN A 327 5.99 4.40 -25.69
C ASN A 327 6.50 3.61 -24.49
N GLY A 328 5.64 2.85 -23.82
CA GLY A 328 6.00 1.99 -22.70
C GLY A 328 6.64 0.68 -23.15
N ARG A 329 7.07 -0.14 -22.20
CA ARG A 329 7.73 -1.42 -22.50
C ARG A 329 7.23 -2.57 -21.63
N GLY A 330 6.65 -3.58 -22.27
CA GLY A 330 6.15 -4.79 -21.59
C GLY A 330 4.82 -4.57 -20.88
N THR A 331 4.39 -5.57 -20.14
CA THR A 331 3.10 -5.59 -19.43
C THR A 331 3.32 -5.68 -17.94
N ALA A 332 2.61 -4.87 -17.16
CA ALA A 332 2.62 -4.93 -15.71
C ALA A 332 1.24 -5.26 -15.14
N LEU A 333 1.21 -6.11 -14.13
CA LEU A 333 0.06 -6.32 -13.26
C LEU A 333 0.33 -5.62 -11.93
N ILE A 334 -0.51 -4.65 -11.58
CA ILE A 334 -0.43 -3.88 -10.33
C ILE A 334 -1.64 -4.22 -9.47
N VAL A 335 -1.38 -4.94 -8.41
CA VAL A 335 -2.38 -5.29 -7.39
C VAL A 335 -2.18 -4.32 -6.22
N ARG A 336 -3.17 -3.49 -5.92
CA ARG A 336 -2.96 -2.30 -5.09
C ARG A 336 -4.12 -1.98 -4.16
N ASP A 337 -3.91 -1.07 -3.23
CA ASP A 337 -4.99 -0.35 -2.54
C ASP A 337 -5.10 1.10 -3.03
N SER A 338 -5.72 1.96 -2.22
CA SER A 338 -5.91 3.38 -2.57
C SER A 338 -4.60 4.20 -2.57
N GLN A 339 -3.54 3.75 -1.91
CA GLN A 339 -2.22 4.39 -2.04
C GLN A 339 -1.71 4.32 -3.48
N GLY A 340 -2.00 3.23 -4.18
CA GLY A 340 -1.65 3.03 -5.58
C GLY A 340 -2.31 4.02 -6.56
N ASN A 341 -3.33 4.79 -6.14
CA ASN A 341 -3.96 5.80 -7.01
C ASN A 341 -2.95 6.82 -7.55
N ASN A 342 -2.06 7.30 -6.70
CA ASN A 342 -1.04 8.28 -7.10
C ASN A 342 0.15 7.64 -7.84
N LEU A 343 0.29 6.31 -7.84
CA LEU A 343 1.23 5.58 -8.68
C LEU A 343 0.74 5.39 -10.12
N GLY A 344 -0.56 5.53 -10.37
CA GLY A 344 -1.17 5.24 -11.66
C GLY A 344 -0.47 5.88 -12.85
N PRO A 345 -0.20 7.20 -12.87
CA PRO A 345 0.53 7.87 -13.95
C PRO A 345 1.95 7.32 -14.16
N GLU A 346 2.67 7.04 -13.08
CA GLU A 346 4.04 6.53 -13.11
C GLU A 346 4.11 5.16 -13.77
N VAL A 347 3.23 4.26 -13.35
CA VAL A 347 3.14 2.90 -13.89
C VAL A 347 2.72 2.93 -15.35
N ALA A 348 1.71 3.75 -15.69
CA ALA A 348 1.22 3.91 -17.06
C ALA A 348 2.26 4.53 -18.02
N ALA A 349 3.12 5.41 -17.51
CA ALA A 349 4.23 5.95 -18.29
C ALA A 349 5.30 4.90 -18.60
N THR A 350 5.45 3.91 -17.71
CA THR A 350 6.52 2.91 -17.76
C THR A 350 6.21 1.75 -18.70
N PHE A 351 5.00 1.19 -18.63
CA PHE A 351 4.66 -0.04 -19.33
C PHE A 351 3.76 0.21 -20.55
N GLU A 352 3.92 -0.64 -21.58
CA GLU A 352 3.04 -0.63 -22.74
C GLU A 352 1.60 -0.96 -22.33
N TYR A 353 1.43 -2.02 -21.55
CA TYR A 353 0.15 -2.38 -20.95
C TYR A 353 0.28 -2.42 -19.43
N THR A 354 -0.69 -1.81 -18.76
CA THR A 354 -0.80 -1.91 -17.31
C THR A 354 -2.18 -2.41 -16.93
N ILE A 355 -2.25 -3.42 -16.08
CA ILE A 355 -3.48 -3.92 -15.48
C ILE A 355 -3.44 -3.53 -14.00
N GLN A 356 -4.39 -2.71 -13.54
CA GLN A 356 -4.49 -2.28 -12.15
C GLN A 356 -5.76 -2.83 -11.51
N VAL A 357 -5.62 -3.41 -10.31
CA VAL A 357 -6.73 -4.02 -9.58
C VAL A 357 -6.54 -3.90 -8.08
N GLY A 358 -7.63 -3.75 -7.33
CA GLY A 358 -7.58 -3.77 -5.88
C GLY A 358 -7.20 -5.14 -5.32
N HIS A 359 -6.33 -5.21 -4.32
CA HIS A 359 -5.89 -6.48 -3.72
C HIS A 359 -6.99 -7.19 -2.92
N GLY A 360 -7.93 -6.44 -2.31
CA GLY A 360 -9.03 -6.99 -1.53
C GLY A 360 -8.60 -7.76 -0.26
N LEU A 361 -7.41 -7.47 0.29
CA LEU A 361 -6.87 -8.16 1.48
C LEU A 361 -7.75 -8.04 2.73
N ASP A 362 -8.56 -6.99 2.80
CA ASP A 362 -9.51 -6.71 3.88
C ASP A 362 -10.96 -7.06 3.53
N THR A 363 -11.18 -7.78 2.44
CA THR A 363 -12.50 -8.20 1.95
C THR A 363 -12.69 -9.71 2.06
N GLU A 364 -13.92 -10.16 1.94
CA GLU A 364 -14.24 -11.60 1.89
C GLU A 364 -13.80 -12.27 0.58
N GLN A 365 -13.54 -11.46 -0.45
CA GLN A 365 -13.15 -11.94 -1.78
C GLN A 365 -11.86 -11.23 -2.21
N PRO A 366 -10.69 -11.67 -1.75
CA PRO A 366 -9.42 -11.15 -2.22
C PRO A 366 -9.25 -11.42 -3.73
N THR A 367 -8.42 -10.59 -4.37
CA THR A 367 -8.10 -10.78 -5.79
C THR A 367 -7.29 -12.05 -5.98
N ASP A 368 -7.70 -12.89 -6.92
CA ASP A 368 -6.92 -14.04 -7.39
C ASP A 368 -5.79 -13.54 -8.32
N VAL A 369 -4.65 -13.23 -7.71
CA VAL A 369 -3.49 -12.66 -8.41
C VAL A 369 -2.88 -13.69 -9.36
N ALA A 370 -2.86 -14.97 -8.98
CA ALA A 370 -2.30 -16.04 -9.81
C ALA A 370 -3.12 -16.21 -11.10
N ALA A 371 -4.45 -16.17 -11.02
CA ALA A 371 -5.30 -16.23 -12.21
C ALA A 371 -5.08 -15.04 -13.15
N LEU A 372 -4.86 -13.83 -12.62
CA LEU A 372 -4.55 -12.66 -13.44
C LEU A 372 -3.15 -12.76 -14.08
N ILE A 373 -2.16 -13.30 -13.37
CA ILE A 373 -0.83 -13.58 -13.94
C ILE A 373 -0.92 -14.56 -15.10
N GLU A 374 -1.67 -15.65 -14.94
CA GLU A 374 -1.88 -16.63 -16.00
C GLU A 374 -2.60 -16.01 -17.21
N ALA A 375 -3.62 -15.19 -16.98
CA ALA A 375 -4.43 -14.57 -18.01
C ALA A 375 -3.66 -13.50 -18.81
N TYR A 376 -3.00 -12.57 -18.13
CA TYR A 376 -2.36 -11.40 -18.75
C TYR A 376 -0.88 -11.60 -19.08
N LYS A 377 -0.24 -12.63 -18.53
CA LYS A 377 1.18 -12.97 -18.73
C LYS A 377 2.08 -11.73 -18.61
N PRO A 378 2.00 -10.99 -17.51
CA PRO A 378 2.78 -9.77 -17.33
C PRO A 378 4.28 -10.11 -17.29
N SER A 379 5.11 -9.14 -17.62
CA SER A 379 6.56 -9.20 -17.36
C SER A 379 6.91 -8.79 -15.93
N VAL A 380 6.03 -7.99 -15.30
CA VAL A 380 6.21 -7.49 -13.93
C VAL A 380 4.89 -7.61 -13.17
N VAL A 381 4.97 -8.07 -11.92
CA VAL A 381 3.87 -8.09 -10.97
C VAL A 381 4.28 -7.27 -9.76
N ILE A 382 3.50 -6.26 -9.40
CA ILE A 382 3.72 -5.47 -8.19
C ILE A 382 2.48 -5.59 -7.32
N VAL A 383 2.69 -6.04 -6.09
CA VAL A 383 1.65 -6.03 -5.05
C VAL A 383 1.97 -4.87 -4.12
N GLU A 384 1.28 -3.76 -4.33
CA GLU A 384 1.32 -2.60 -3.46
C GLU A 384 0.22 -2.72 -2.41
N PHE A 385 0.53 -2.39 -1.18
CA PHE A 385 -0.43 -2.34 -0.08
C PHE A 385 0.06 -1.41 1.02
N THR A 386 -0.85 -0.68 1.63
CA THR A 386 -0.50 0.13 2.81
C THR A 386 0.03 -0.77 3.92
N GLN A 387 1.14 -0.40 4.57
CA GLN A 387 1.78 -1.22 5.60
C GLN A 387 0.85 -1.64 6.76
N ARG A 388 -0.25 -0.92 7.01
CA ARG A 388 -1.24 -1.31 8.03
C ARG A 388 -1.89 -2.67 7.76
N TYR A 389 -1.86 -3.17 6.52
CA TYR A 389 -2.41 -4.47 6.16
C TYR A 389 -1.57 -5.65 6.64
N LEU A 390 -0.31 -5.42 7.05
CA LEU A 390 0.59 -6.47 7.52
C LEU A 390 0.09 -7.23 8.76
N VAL A 391 -0.86 -6.67 9.50
CA VAL A 391 -1.52 -7.35 10.63
C VAL A 391 -2.73 -8.17 10.22
N LEU A 392 -3.05 -8.23 8.94
CA LEU A 392 -4.07 -9.13 8.41
C LEU A 392 -3.50 -10.52 8.16
N THR A 393 -4.41 -11.47 7.98
CA THR A 393 -4.08 -12.83 7.58
C THR A 393 -4.56 -12.99 6.13
N PRO A 394 -3.70 -12.73 5.12
CA PRO A 394 -4.13 -12.88 3.74
C PRO A 394 -4.55 -14.32 3.47
N ALA A 395 -5.62 -14.49 2.70
CA ALA A 395 -5.99 -15.80 2.21
C ALA A 395 -4.81 -16.32 1.35
N ALA A 396 -4.52 -17.62 1.46
CA ALA A 396 -3.55 -18.23 0.56
C ALA A 396 -4.02 -17.91 -0.86
N GLY A 397 -3.16 -17.28 -1.66
CA GLY A 397 -3.45 -17.02 -3.06
C GLY A 397 -3.86 -18.34 -3.70
N LYS A 398 -5.08 -18.36 -4.23
CA LYS A 398 -5.52 -19.46 -5.07
C LYS A 398 -4.94 -19.26 -6.44
#